data_08cbe978f98f780e2049c0dcadcc7625
#
_entry.id   08cbe978f98f780e2049c0dcadcc7625
#
_cell.length_a   1.000
_cell.length_b   1.000
_cell.length_c   1.000
_cell.angle_alpha   90.00
_cell.angle_beta   90.00
_cell.angle_gamma   90.00
#
_symmetry.space_group_name_H-M   'P 1'
#
loop_
_entity.id
_entity.type
_entity.pdbx_description
1 polymer ?
#
loop_
_entity_poly.entity_id
_entity_poly.type
_entity_poly.pdbx_seq_one_letter_code
_entity_poly.pdbx_strand_id
1 'polypeptide(L)'
;MIRSGKVAALLEFYTDTPSMITVFGSINMDLVATAKRLPKPGETVTGETFSTAAGGKGANQALAARRAGASVKMAGAAGDDTFAVPALTLLRDAGTDLSLVKTTPGPTGTAVILIGEGGENMISVIPAANGEVSASDAAKALAEMSAGDILMLQFEIPAPAIEAALTAAKAKRVTTVINTAPLTADGPRLAGLADIVIANETEFELLIGKNGLSGSERENELKALHDRTGQTLIVTLGADGVIAMRNGKVFRASGLKIEPVDTVGAGDTFCGYLAASLDQGMDFERALKRAAVAGSLACTRAGAQPSIPLAAEVDAAL
;
A
#
# COMPACT_ATOMS: atom_id res chain seq x y z
N MET A 1 -38.67 -27.52 45.48
CA MET A 1 -37.80 -26.32 45.55
C MET A 1 -36.76 -26.44 44.44
N ILE A 2 -37.07 -25.87 43.28
CA ILE A 2 -36.18 -25.88 42.09
C ILE A 2 -35.57 -24.50 41.98
N ARG A 3 -34.26 -24.38 42.17
CA ARG A 3 -33.50 -23.11 41.99
C ARG A 3 -33.27 -22.85 40.52
N SER A 4 -33.88 -21.78 40.07
CA SER A 4 -33.66 -21.16 38.79
C SER A 4 -32.24 -20.62 38.69
N GLY A 5 -31.37 -21.25 37.89
CA GLY A 5 -30.07 -20.70 37.48
C GLY A 5 -30.28 -19.71 36.38
N LYS A 6 -29.98 -18.41 36.64
CA LYS A 6 -29.89 -17.37 35.63
C LYS A 6 -28.65 -17.62 34.75
N VAL A 7 -28.86 -18.06 33.54
CA VAL A 7 -27.86 -17.99 32.48
C VAL A 7 -27.78 -16.49 32.06
N ALA A 8 -26.76 -15.81 32.52
CA ALA A 8 -26.43 -14.48 32.02
C ALA A 8 -25.86 -14.65 30.60
N ALA A 9 -26.67 -14.37 29.60
CA ALA A 9 -26.19 -14.19 28.23
C ALA A 9 -25.29 -12.94 28.21
N LEU A 10 -23.99 -13.17 28.02
CA LEU A 10 -23.08 -12.13 27.57
C LEU A 10 -23.49 -11.76 26.14
N LEU A 11 -24.33 -10.74 26.02
CA LEU A 11 -24.48 -9.98 24.79
C LEU A 11 -23.17 -9.24 24.57
N GLU A 12 -22.28 -9.81 23.76
CA GLU A 12 -21.23 -9.04 23.11
C GLU A 12 -21.92 -7.95 22.32
N PHE A 13 -21.78 -6.71 22.76
CA PHE A 13 -22.15 -5.56 21.98
C PHE A 13 -21.22 -5.52 20.76
N TYR A 14 -21.61 -6.18 19.68
CA TYR A 14 -21.11 -5.86 18.36
C TYR A 14 -21.53 -4.39 18.11
N THR A 15 -20.61 -3.49 18.25
CA THR A 15 -20.79 -2.13 17.76
C THR A 15 -20.83 -2.23 16.24
N ASP A 16 -22.01 -1.97 15.69
CA ASP A 16 -22.35 -2.01 14.25
C ASP A 16 -21.73 -0.82 13.50
N THR A 17 -20.53 -0.41 13.90
CA THR A 17 -19.74 0.59 13.17
C THR A 17 -19.00 -0.19 12.10
N PRO A 18 -19.26 0.06 10.81
CA PRO A 18 -18.51 -0.61 9.75
C PRO A 18 -17.02 -0.34 9.96
N SER A 19 -16.21 -1.39 9.82
CA SER A 19 -14.76 -1.29 9.90
C SER A 19 -14.23 -0.29 8.86
N MET A 20 -13.12 0.38 9.19
CA MET A 20 -12.53 1.43 8.36
C MET A 20 -11.07 1.14 8.08
N ILE A 21 -10.65 1.43 6.85
CA ILE A 21 -9.24 1.45 6.49
C ILE A 21 -8.72 2.88 6.59
N THR A 22 -7.71 3.11 7.42
CA THR A 22 -6.94 4.36 7.38
C THR A 22 -5.61 4.09 6.68
N VAL A 23 -5.31 4.86 5.65
CA VAL A 23 -4.01 4.83 4.98
C VAL A 23 -3.21 6.03 5.45
N PHE A 24 -2.10 5.77 6.15
CA PHE A 24 -1.17 6.79 6.62
C PHE A 24 0.10 6.74 5.78
N GLY A 25 0.20 7.65 4.80
CA GLY A 25 1.24 7.54 3.79
C GLY A 25 1.37 8.77 2.89
N SER A 26 2.09 8.59 1.79
CA SER A 26 2.49 9.64 0.84
C SER A 26 1.39 10.03 -0.15
N ILE A 27 1.48 11.28 -0.59
CA ILE A 27 0.69 11.88 -1.66
C ILE A 27 1.68 12.58 -2.60
N ASN A 28 1.73 12.16 -3.86
CA ASN A 28 2.65 12.72 -4.85
C ASN A 28 1.92 13.20 -6.11
N MET A 29 2.59 14.10 -6.83
CA MET A 29 2.38 14.32 -8.24
C MET A 29 3.57 13.76 -9.00
N ASP A 30 3.35 12.81 -9.90
CA ASP A 30 4.36 12.23 -10.76
C ASP A 30 4.52 13.08 -12.01
N LEU A 31 5.76 13.50 -12.29
CA LEU A 31 6.17 14.30 -13.45
C LEU A 31 6.90 13.38 -14.42
N VAL A 32 6.23 12.96 -15.47
CA VAL A 32 6.72 11.93 -16.40
C VAL A 32 7.16 12.58 -17.69
N ALA A 33 8.42 12.41 -18.06
CA ALA A 33 8.96 12.80 -19.36
C ALA A 33 9.51 11.59 -20.11
N THR A 34 9.23 11.48 -21.40
CA THR A 34 9.81 10.45 -22.27
C THR A 34 10.88 11.03 -23.17
N ALA A 35 11.86 10.23 -23.51
CA ALA A 35 12.91 10.56 -24.48
C ALA A 35 13.35 9.30 -25.22
N LYS A 36 14.02 9.45 -26.38
CA LYS A 36 14.58 8.30 -27.12
C LYS A 36 15.59 7.49 -26.31
N ARG A 37 16.29 8.13 -25.40
CA ARG A 37 17.18 7.49 -24.43
C ARG A 37 17.31 8.35 -23.17
N LEU A 38 17.71 7.73 -22.09
CA LEU A 38 18.05 8.46 -20.86
C LEU A 38 19.35 9.26 -21.05
N PRO A 39 19.44 10.49 -20.47
CA PRO A 39 20.68 11.26 -20.47
C PRO A 39 21.75 10.61 -19.60
N LYS A 40 23.01 10.70 -20.02
CA LYS A 40 24.16 10.39 -19.16
C LYS A 40 24.50 11.63 -18.31
N PRO A 41 25.26 11.46 -17.21
CA PRO A 41 25.76 12.60 -16.44
C PRO A 41 26.42 13.67 -17.34
N GLY A 42 25.96 14.91 -17.24
CA GLY A 42 26.46 16.05 -18.04
C GLY A 42 25.82 16.18 -19.43
N GLU A 43 24.90 15.30 -19.83
CA GLU A 43 24.21 15.40 -21.12
C GLU A 43 22.87 16.14 -20.98
N THR A 44 22.49 16.84 -22.07
CA THR A 44 21.12 17.31 -22.31
C THR A 44 20.54 16.54 -23.49
N VAL A 45 19.35 15.95 -23.29
CA VAL A 45 18.59 15.26 -24.34
C VAL A 45 17.27 15.97 -24.58
N THR A 46 16.79 15.92 -25.82
CA THR A 46 15.44 16.42 -26.14
C THR A 46 14.42 15.37 -25.74
N GLY A 47 13.43 15.75 -24.91
CA GLY A 47 12.27 14.91 -24.58
C GLY A 47 11.26 14.85 -25.73
N GLU A 48 10.38 13.88 -25.69
CA GLU A 48 9.31 13.67 -26.67
C GLU A 48 7.94 14.07 -26.10
N THR A 49 7.64 13.63 -24.87
CA THR A 49 6.37 13.93 -24.20
C THR A 49 6.62 14.38 -22.76
N PHE A 50 5.64 15.11 -22.23
CA PHE A 50 5.56 15.41 -20.80
C PHE A 50 4.12 15.24 -20.34
N SER A 51 3.96 14.59 -19.19
CA SER A 51 2.66 14.43 -18.54
C SER A 51 2.80 14.49 -17.03
N THR A 52 1.69 14.74 -16.35
CA THR A 52 1.60 14.65 -14.89
C THR A 52 0.53 13.66 -14.49
N ALA A 53 0.76 12.91 -13.44
CA ALA A 53 -0.21 11.96 -12.91
C ALA A 53 -0.24 12.01 -11.38
N ALA A 54 -1.41 11.81 -10.79
CA ALA A 54 -1.52 11.62 -9.36
C ALA A 54 -0.84 10.29 -8.95
N GLY A 55 -0.02 10.33 -7.90
CA GLY A 55 0.79 9.23 -7.42
C GLY A 55 0.98 9.27 -5.91
N GLY A 56 2.07 8.63 -5.45
CA GLY A 56 2.36 8.40 -4.04
C GLY A 56 1.74 7.10 -3.55
N LYS A 57 2.57 6.23 -2.95
CA LYS A 57 2.14 4.89 -2.53
C LYS A 57 0.95 4.92 -1.58
N GLY A 58 0.91 5.88 -0.64
CA GLY A 58 -0.22 6.07 0.25
C GLY A 58 -1.51 6.37 -0.51
N ALA A 59 -1.48 7.37 -1.39
CA ALA A 59 -2.63 7.76 -2.19
C ALA A 59 -3.09 6.64 -3.14
N ASN A 60 -2.15 5.93 -3.77
CA ASN A 60 -2.45 4.80 -4.66
C ASN A 60 -3.17 3.67 -3.90
N GLN A 61 -2.64 3.27 -2.73
CA GLN A 61 -3.22 2.21 -1.90
C GLN A 61 -4.58 2.61 -1.33
N ALA A 62 -4.76 3.88 -0.93
CA ALA A 62 -6.03 4.41 -0.48
C ALA A 62 -7.11 4.36 -1.59
N LEU A 63 -6.75 4.78 -2.81
CA LEU A 63 -7.65 4.71 -3.96
C LEU A 63 -7.99 3.26 -4.31
N ALA A 64 -7.00 2.35 -4.28
CA ALA A 64 -7.21 0.94 -4.56
C ALA A 64 -8.16 0.29 -3.53
N ALA A 65 -7.96 0.53 -2.24
CA ALA A 65 -8.86 0.05 -1.21
C ALA A 65 -10.27 0.64 -1.36
N ARG A 66 -10.39 1.92 -1.72
CA ARG A 66 -11.69 2.56 -1.96
C ARG A 66 -12.41 1.98 -3.16
N ARG A 67 -11.71 1.77 -4.30
CA ARG A 67 -12.26 1.14 -5.50
C ARG A 67 -12.61 -0.33 -5.30
N ALA A 68 -11.95 -1.02 -4.36
CA ALA A 68 -12.28 -2.37 -3.92
C ALA A 68 -13.55 -2.44 -3.04
N GLY A 69 -14.13 -1.29 -2.66
CA GLY A 69 -15.41 -1.18 -1.95
C GLY A 69 -15.29 -0.91 -0.44
N ALA A 70 -14.10 -0.68 0.11
CA ALA A 70 -13.93 -0.36 1.52
C ALA A 70 -14.28 1.10 1.86
N SER A 71 -14.58 1.38 3.12
CA SER A 71 -14.59 2.73 3.68
C SER A 71 -13.14 3.13 3.97
N VAL A 72 -12.66 4.24 3.35
CA VAL A 72 -11.25 4.61 3.41
C VAL A 72 -11.07 6.06 3.84
N LYS A 73 -10.15 6.28 4.77
CA LYS A 73 -9.64 7.58 5.18
C LYS A 73 -8.16 7.68 4.79
N MET A 74 -7.79 8.77 4.12
CA MET A 74 -6.40 9.09 3.82
C MET A 74 -5.85 10.07 4.85
N ALA A 75 -4.74 9.73 5.46
CA ALA A 75 -3.97 10.58 6.36
C ALA A 75 -2.57 10.81 5.77
N GLY A 76 -2.16 12.06 5.64
CA GLY A 76 -0.89 12.44 5.01
C GLY A 76 -0.76 13.95 4.89
N ALA A 77 0.06 14.40 3.94
CA ALA A 77 0.28 15.81 3.69
C ALA A 77 0.34 16.14 2.19
N ALA A 78 -0.23 17.28 1.81
CA ALA A 78 -0.05 17.93 0.51
C ALA A 78 0.48 19.34 0.72
N GLY A 79 1.13 19.92 -0.28
CA GLY A 79 1.60 21.30 -0.25
C GLY A 79 0.47 22.32 -0.41
N ASP A 80 0.85 23.60 -0.44
CA ASP A 80 -0.02 24.73 -0.80
C ASP A 80 0.20 25.20 -2.26
N ASP A 81 0.62 24.27 -3.12
CA ASP A 81 0.99 24.50 -4.49
C ASP A 81 -0.10 24.04 -5.51
N THR A 82 0.19 24.23 -6.79
CA THR A 82 -0.74 23.85 -7.88
C THR A 82 -0.91 22.34 -8.06
N PHE A 83 -0.07 21.51 -7.44
CA PHE A 83 -0.15 20.06 -7.51
C PHE A 83 -1.07 19.43 -6.44
N ALA A 84 -1.32 20.14 -5.33
CA ALA A 84 -2.12 19.60 -4.22
C ALA A 84 -3.52 19.14 -4.64
N VAL A 85 -4.24 19.96 -5.39
CA VAL A 85 -5.61 19.63 -5.84
C VAL A 85 -5.62 18.47 -6.83
N PRO A 86 -4.82 18.49 -7.93
CA PRO A 86 -4.74 17.35 -8.86
C PRO A 86 -4.34 16.02 -8.21
N ALA A 87 -3.38 16.02 -7.28
CA ALA A 87 -2.92 14.83 -6.59
C ALA A 87 -4.03 14.13 -5.77
N LEU A 88 -5.05 14.87 -5.34
CA LEU A 88 -6.15 14.38 -4.50
C LEU A 88 -7.47 14.16 -5.28
N THR A 89 -7.52 14.50 -6.56
CA THR A 89 -8.77 14.51 -7.33
C THR A 89 -9.40 13.12 -7.41
N LEU A 90 -8.65 12.09 -7.80
CA LEU A 90 -9.20 10.73 -7.92
C LEU A 90 -9.62 10.12 -6.57
N LEU A 91 -8.94 10.45 -5.49
CA LEU A 91 -9.33 10.05 -4.14
C LEU A 91 -10.66 10.69 -3.74
N ARG A 92 -10.80 12.00 -3.99
CA ARG A 92 -12.02 12.75 -3.71
C ARG A 92 -13.21 12.23 -4.51
N ASP A 93 -13.02 12.03 -5.81
CA ASP A 93 -14.05 11.56 -6.73
C ASP A 93 -14.51 10.13 -6.39
N ALA A 94 -13.61 9.30 -5.86
CA ALA A 94 -13.94 7.98 -5.35
C ALA A 94 -14.63 8.01 -3.98
N GLY A 95 -14.73 9.17 -3.32
CA GLY A 95 -15.33 9.32 -2.00
C GLY A 95 -14.45 8.85 -0.84
N THR A 96 -13.12 8.95 -0.98
CA THR A 96 -12.18 8.76 0.13
C THR A 96 -12.29 9.95 1.10
N ASP A 97 -12.32 9.69 2.40
CA ASP A 97 -12.28 10.74 3.41
C ASP A 97 -10.85 11.35 3.48
N LEU A 98 -10.75 12.62 3.14
CA LEU A 98 -9.51 13.39 3.10
C LEU A 98 -9.33 14.32 4.31
N SER A 99 -10.17 14.22 5.33
CA SER A 99 -10.16 15.12 6.49
C SER A 99 -8.85 15.10 7.29
N LEU A 100 -8.05 14.05 7.14
CA LEU A 100 -6.74 13.91 7.77
C LEU A 100 -5.56 14.22 6.82
N VAL A 101 -5.83 14.74 5.63
CA VAL A 101 -4.78 15.29 4.76
C VAL A 101 -4.52 16.72 5.18
N LYS A 102 -3.36 16.97 5.77
CA LYS A 102 -2.96 18.32 6.13
C LYS A 102 -2.36 19.09 4.95
N THR A 103 -2.55 20.39 4.92
CA THR A 103 -1.80 21.28 4.02
C THR A 103 -0.56 21.79 4.74
N THR A 104 0.59 21.73 4.07
CA THR A 104 1.85 22.27 4.58
C THR A 104 2.34 23.42 3.65
N PRO A 105 3.05 24.41 4.18
CA PRO A 105 3.70 25.40 3.32
C PRO A 105 4.70 24.73 2.36
N GLY A 106 4.70 25.15 1.09
CA GLY A 106 5.64 24.65 0.09
C GLY A 106 5.06 23.54 -0.82
N PRO A 107 5.90 22.79 -1.54
CA PRO A 107 5.44 21.90 -2.59
C PRO A 107 4.82 20.61 -2.07
N THR A 108 3.87 20.08 -2.83
CA THR A 108 3.39 18.69 -2.73
C THR A 108 4.51 17.73 -3.09
N GLY A 109 4.52 16.54 -2.50
CA GLY A 109 5.46 15.46 -2.87
C GLY A 109 5.46 15.20 -4.37
N THR A 110 6.63 14.94 -4.95
CA THR A 110 6.78 14.78 -6.40
C THR A 110 7.69 13.61 -6.72
N ALA A 111 7.39 12.85 -7.77
CA ALA A 111 8.33 11.95 -8.40
C ALA A 111 8.66 12.50 -9.80
N VAL A 112 9.94 12.72 -10.09
CA VAL A 112 10.43 13.08 -11.43
C VAL A 112 10.86 11.79 -12.10
N ILE A 113 10.19 11.44 -13.19
CA ILE A 113 10.34 10.16 -13.88
C ILE A 113 10.77 10.44 -15.32
N LEU A 114 11.93 9.93 -15.71
CA LEU A 114 12.41 9.93 -17.09
C LEU A 114 12.31 8.51 -17.64
N ILE A 115 11.72 8.34 -18.81
CA ILE A 115 11.52 7.04 -19.47
C ILE A 115 12.18 7.07 -20.84
N GLY A 116 13.07 6.11 -21.12
CA GLY A 116 13.65 5.87 -22.43
C GLY A 116 12.77 4.99 -23.32
N GLU A 117 13.00 5.00 -24.64
CA GLU A 117 12.24 4.20 -25.63
C GLU A 117 12.30 2.70 -25.34
N GLY A 118 13.39 2.21 -24.71
CA GLY A 118 13.55 0.81 -24.28
C GLY A 118 12.78 0.45 -23.01
N GLY A 119 12.02 1.38 -22.41
CA GLY A 119 11.28 1.17 -21.16
C GLY A 119 12.13 1.30 -19.89
N GLU A 120 13.43 1.60 -20.02
CA GLU A 120 14.28 1.93 -18.87
C GLU A 120 13.83 3.26 -18.27
N ASN A 121 13.94 3.39 -16.94
CA ASN A 121 13.56 4.62 -16.26
C ASN A 121 14.59 5.10 -15.24
N MET A 122 14.53 6.40 -14.95
CA MET A 122 15.22 7.03 -13.82
C MET A 122 14.18 7.79 -13.01
N ILE A 123 14.15 7.56 -11.71
CA ILE A 123 13.17 8.15 -10.81
C ILE A 123 13.88 8.88 -9.68
N SER A 124 13.49 10.13 -9.44
CA SER A 124 13.88 10.89 -8.26
C SER A 124 12.62 11.30 -7.49
N VAL A 125 12.51 10.84 -6.23
CA VAL A 125 11.40 11.20 -5.36
C VAL A 125 11.81 12.36 -4.46
N ILE A 126 11.00 13.42 -4.48
CA ILE A 126 11.12 14.60 -3.62
C ILE A 126 10.01 14.51 -2.57
N PRO A 127 10.31 14.21 -1.29
CA PRO A 127 9.29 14.04 -0.25
C PRO A 127 8.45 15.30 -0.03
N ALA A 128 9.07 16.48 0.00
CA ALA A 128 8.40 17.77 0.22
C ALA A 128 7.36 17.67 1.36
N ALA A 129 6.07 17.96 1.12
CA ALA A 129 5.01 17.85 2.14
C ALA A 129 4.96 16.49 2.85
N ASN A 130 5.27 15.38 2.17
CA ASN A 130 5.33 14.07 2.82
C ASN A 130 6.41 14.01 3.90
N GLY A 131 7.51 14.76 3.74
CA GLY A 131 8.59 14.87 4.72
C GLY A 131 8.18 15.59 6.02
N GLU A 132 7.07 16.33 6.00
CA GLU A 132 6.53 17.05 7.15
C GLU A 132 5.52 16.22 7.98
N VAL A 133 5.21 15.00 7.54
CA VAL A 133 4.36 14.09 8.30
C VAL A 133 5.04 13.68 9.59
N SER A 134 4.32 13.72 10.71
CA SER A 134 4.89 13.64 12.06
C SER A 134 4.18 12.62 12.95
N ALA A 135 4.75 12.35 14.13
CA ALA A 135 4.11 11.53 15.16
C ALA A 135 2.77 12.13 15.66
N SER A 136 2.61 13.46 15.62
CA SER A 136 1.32 14.08 15.97
C SER A 136 0.24 13.79 14.92
N ASP A 137 0.61 13.66 13.66
CA ASP A 137 -0.32 13.28 12.60
C ASP A 137 -0.69 11.79 12.70
N ALA A 138 0.26 10.92 13.10
CA ALA A 138 -0.02 9.55 13.47
C ALA A 138 -1.06 9.44 14.60
N ALA A 139 -0.90 10.25 15.66
CA ALA A 139 -1.86 10.28 16.76
C ALA A 139 -3.27 10.69 16.30
N LYS A 140 -3.39 11.66 15.39
CA LYS A 140 -4.68 12.04 14.78
C LYS A 140 -5.26 10.91 13.93
N ALA A 141 -4.44 10.27 13.08
CA ALA A 141 -4.87 9.16 12.24
C ALA A 141 -5.44 7.99 13.06
N LEU A 142 -4.85 7.74 14.24
CA LEU A 142 -5.27 6.66 15.14
C LEU A 142 -6.37 7.10 16.14
N ALA A 143 -6.73 8.38 16.25
CA ALA A 143 -7.65 8.86 17.27
C ALA A 143 -8.99 8.13 17.26
N GLU A 144 -9.59 7.96 16.08
CA GLU A 144 -10.90 7.35 15.88
C GLU A 144 -10.83 5.84 15.59
N MET A 145 -9.63 5.27 15.39
CA MET A 145 -9.46 3.86 15.09
C MET A 145 -9.63 2.97 16.33
N SER A 146 -10.15 1.78 16.11
CA SER A 146 -10.44 0.75 17.12
C SER A 146 -10.07 -0.66 16.65
N ALA A 147 -10.22 -1.65 17.52
CA ALA A 147 -10.02 -3.04 17.16
C ALA A 147 -10.99 -3.45 16.03
N GLY A 148 -10.45 -4.09 14.99
CA GLY A 148 -11.18 -4.44 13.77
C GLY A 148 -10.84 -3.54 12.57
N ASP A 149 -10.40 -2.29 12.82
CA ASP A 149 -9.92 -1.41 11.75
C ASP A 149 -8.56 -1.83 11.20
N ILE A 150 -8.22 -1.35 10.01
CA ILE A 150 -6.94 -1.61 9.35
C ILE A 150 -6.18 -0.30 9.13
N LEU A 151 -4.92 -0.26 9.56
CA LEU A 151 -3.97 0.80 9.25
C LEU A 151 -3.00 0.34 8.18
N MET A 152 -2.95 1.05 7.06
CA MET A 152 -1.99 0.79 5.97
C MET A 152 -0.86 1.82 5.98
N LEU A 153 0.38 1.36 5.76
CA LEU A 153 1.59 2.18 5.77
C LEU A 153 2.55 1.77 4.64
N GLN A 154 3.42 2.71 4.26
CA GLN A 154 4.52 2.52 3.31
C GLN A 154 5.73 3.32 3.81
N PHE A 155 6.88 3.29 3.09
CA PHE A 155 8.11 3.97 3.54
C PHE A 155 8.40 5.29 2.80
N GLU A 156 7.36 6.01 2.36
CA GLU A 156 7.51 7.33 1.71
C GLU A 156 7.18 8.52 2.63
N ILE A 157 6.99 8.28 3.93
CA ILE A 157 6.86 9.30 4.98
C ILE A 157 7.92 9.06 6.06
N PRO A 158 8.20 10.03 6.95
CA PRO A 158 9.27 9.91 7.94
C PRO A 158 9.13 8.69 8.86
N ALA A 159 10.25 7.97 9.06
CA ALA A 159 10.31 6.79 9.92
C ALA A 159 9.77 7.01 11.34
N PRO A 160 10.01 8.15 12.02
CA PRO A 160 9.41 8.43 13.34
C PRO A 160 7.88 8.48 13.32
N ALA A 161 7.27 8.96 12.23
CA ALA A 161 5.82 9.00 12.09
C ALA A 161 5.25 7.58 11.90
N ILE A 162 5.91 6.76 11.09
CA ILE A 162 5.54 5.35 10.88
C ILE A 162 5.62 4.57 12.20
N GLU A 163 6.71 4.73 12.94
CA GLU A 163 6.92 4.05 14.22
C GLU A 163 5.87 4.43 15.25
N ALA A 164 5.54 5.73 15.34
CA ALA A 164 4.49 6.22 16.23
C ALA A 164 3.12 5.62 15.85
N ALA A 165 2.80 5.54 14.56
CA ALA A 165 1.57 4.95 14.07
C ALA A 165 1.46 3.46 14.39
N LEU A 166 2.51 2.67 14.12
CA LEU A 166 2.56 1.24 14.42
C LEU A 166 2.42 0.96 15.92
N THR A 167 3.11 1.74 16.74
CA THR A 167 3.05 1.63 18.22
C THR A 167 1.64 1.92 18.75
N ALA A 168 1.02 2.99 18.26
CA ALA A 168 -0.33 3.37 18.67
C ALA A 168 -1.39 2.36 18.17
N ALA A 169 -1.23 1.83 16.94
CA ALA A 169 -2.10 0.80 16.37
C ALA A 169 -2.10 -0.48 17.22
N LYS A 170 -0.92 -0.93 17.61
CA LYS A 170 -0.76 -2.10 18.51
C LYS A 170 -1.48 -1.91 19.84
N ALA A 171 -1.36 -0.74 20.46
CA ALA A 171 -2.03 -0.43 21.73
C ALA A 171 -3.57 -0.47 21.59
N LYS A 172 -4.11 -0.13 20.42
CA LYS A 172 -5.54 -0.14 20.10
C LYS A 172 -6.04 -1.45 19.48
N ARG A 173 -5.17 -2.42 19.22
CA ARG A 173 -5.48 -3.67 18.51
C ARG A 173 -6.03 -3.43 17.09
N VAL A 174 -5.57 -2.37 16.45
CA VAL A 174 -5.77 -2.08 15.03
C VAL A 174 -4.85 -2.99 14.23
N THR A 175 -5.36 -3.65 13.20
CA THR A 175 -4.54 -4.48 12.31
C THR A 175 -3.66 -3.60 11.43
N THR A 176 -2.36 -3.87 11.41
CA THR A 176 -1.39 -3.08 10.63
C THR A 176 -0.94 -3.83 9.40
N VAL A 177 -0.99 -3.16 8.24
CA VAL A 177 -0.49 -3.63 6.95
C VAL A 177 0.61 -2.69 6.49
N ILE A 178 1.84 -3.16 6.36
CA ILE A 178 2.95 -2.37 5.86
C ILE A 178 3.45 -2.92 4.52
N ASN A 179 3.52 -2.04 3.52
CA ASN A 179 4.22 -2.32 2.27
C ASN A 179 5.64 -1.77 2.36
N THR A 180 6.64 -2.60 2.13
CA THR A 180 8.06 -2.26 2.36
C THR A 180 8.67 -1.39 1.26
N ALA A 181 7.87 -0.74 0.48
CA ALA A 181 8.28 0.09 -0.66
C ALA A 181 8.30 1.60 -0.32
N PRO A 182 9.37 2.32 -0.71
CA PRO A 182 10.71 1.80 -1.01
C PRO A 182 11.41 1.35 0.26
N LEU A 183 12.14 0.24 0.24
CA LEU A 183 12.82 -0.22 1.46
C LEU A 183 13.93 0.78 1.85
N THR A 184 13.85 1.24 3.08
CA THR A 184 14.81 2.18 3.70
C THR A 184 15.66 1.47 4.74
N ALA A 185 16.70 2.14 5.25
CA ALA A 185 17.54 1.59 6.32
C ALA A 185 16.76 1.23 7.60
N ASP A 186 15.70 1.99 7.93
CA ASP A 186 14.79 1.70 9.05
C ASP A 186 13.77 0.60 8.72
N GLY A 187 13.63 0.24 7.45
CA GLY A 187 12.60 -0.67 6.94
C GLY A 187 12.50 -1.99 7.70
N PRO A 188 13.59 -2.75 7.91
CA PRO A 188 13.54 -4.01 8.64
C PRO A 188 13.02 -3.86 10.07
N ARG A 189 13.42 -2.80 10.76
CA ARG A 189 12.99 -2.52 12.12
C ARG A 189 11.50 -2.16 12.18
N LEU A 190 11.04 -1.29 11.29
CA LEU A 190 9.65 -0.85 11.23
C LEU A 190 8.71 -1.97 10.75
N ALA A 191 9.11 -2.73 9.73
CA ALA A 191 8.35 -3.89 9.27
C ALA A 191 8.15 -4.93 10.39
N GLY A 192 9.15 -5.09 11.28
CA GLY A 192 9.05 -5.97 12.45
C GLY A 192 7.98 -5.58 13.49
N LEU A 193 7.39 -4.37 13.38
CA LEU A 193 6.31 -3.89 14.26
C LEU A 193 4.90 -4.13 13.71
N ALA A 194 4.76 -4.47 12.42
CA ALA A 194 3.48 -4.63 11.75
C ALA A 194 2.93 -6.07 11.87
N ASP A 195 1.62 -6.25 11.68
CA ASP A 195 0.98 -7.57 11.69
C ASP A 195 1.09 -8.27 10.32
N ILE A 196 0.97 -7.50 9.24
CA ILE A 196 1.04 -7.97 7.85
C ILE A 196 2.12 -7.16 7.13
N VAL A 197 3.10 -7.86 6.55
CA VAL A 197 4.20 -7.27 5.79
C VAL A 197 4.08 -7.71 4.34
N ILE A 198 4.07 -6.74 3.42
CA ILE A 198 4.01 -6.96 1.97
C ILE A 198 5.27 -6.40 1.34
N ALA A 199 5.99 -7.24 0.60
CA ALA A 199 7.22 -6.91 -0.11
C ALA A 199 7.17 -7.44 -1.54
N ASN A 200 7.92 -6.86 -2.46
CA ASN A 200 8.31 -7.55 -3.68
C ASN A 200 9.54 -8.44 -3.43
N GLU A 201 10.01 -9.16 -4.44
CA GLU A 201 11.16 -10.07 -4.31
C GLU A 201 12.42 -9.35 -3.80
N THR A 202 12.74 -8.23 -4.42
CA THR A 202 13.94 -7.44 -4.08
C THR A 202 13.83 -6.85 -2.68
N GLU A 203 12.67 -6.28 -2.33
CA GLU A 203 12.42 -5.72 -1.01
C GLU A 203 12.47 -6.79 0.07
N PHE A 204 11.93 -7.99 -0.19
CA PHE A 204 11.99 -9.11 0.75
C PHE A 204 13.44 -9.56 0.99
N GLU A 205 14.23 -9.71 -0.07
CA GLU A 205 15.64 -10.08 0.04
C GLU A 205 16.43 -9.05 0.85
N LEU A 206 16.23 -7.77 0.57
CA LEU A 206 16.85 -6.68 1.32
C LEU A 206 16.37 -6.65 2.78
N LEU A 207 15.08 -6.90 3.03
CA LEU A 207 14.49 -6.96 4.37
C LEU A 207 15.19 -7.99 5.27
N ILE A 208 15.58 -9.11 4.70
CA ILE A 208 16.26 -10.21 5.42
C ILE A 208 17.79 -10.18 5.29
N GLY A 209 18.36 -9.17 4.59
CA GLY A 209 19.78 -9.02 4.38
C GLY A 209 20.40 -10.06 3.43
N LYS A 210 19.63 -10.51 2.42
CA LYS A 210 20.03 -11.49 1.40
C LYS A 210 19.85 -10.93 0.00
N ASN A 211 20.38 -11.61 -1.00
CA ASN A 211 20.23 -11.24 -2.42
C ASN A 211 20.24 -12.50 -3.29
N GLY A 212 19.52 -12.46 -4.40
CA GLY A 212 19.57 -13.45 -5.46
C GLY A 212 18.97 -14.81 -5.07
N LEU A 213 17.93 -14.82 -4.24
CA LEU A 213 17.28 -16.05 -3.80
C LEU A 213 16.48 -16.69 -4.94
N SER A 214 16.67 -18.00 -5.11
CA SER A 214 15.75 -18.82 -5.91
C SER A 214 14.34 -18.87 -5.27
N GLY A 215 13.34 -19.31 -6.02
CA GLY A 215 12.00 -19.44 -5.51
C GLY A 215 11.88 -20.33 -4.26
N SER A 216 12.61 -21.45 -4.23
CA SER A 216 12.64 -22.38 -3.08
C SER A 216 13.37 -21.80 -1.87
N GLU A 217 14.46 -21.08 -2.08
CA GLU A 217 15.16 -20.38 -0.99
C GLU A 217 14.32 -19.28 -0.41
N ARG A 218 13.65 -18.47 -1.25
CA ARG A 218 12.74 -17.42 -0.82
C ARG A 218 11.59 -17.99 0.03
N GLU A 219 11.01 -19.12 -0.36
CA GLU A 219 9.96 -19.78 0.43
C GLU A 219 10.49 -20.25 1.80
N ASN A 220 11.69 -20.83 1.86
CA ASN A 220 12.31 -21.25 3.10
C ASN A 220 12.58 -20.06 4.04
N GLU A 221 13.08 -18.94 3.51
CA GLU A 221 13.33 -17.72 4.27
C GLU A 221 12.01 -17.07 4.75
N LEU A 222 10.99 -17.06 3.89
CA LEU A 222 9.66 -16.57 4.25
C LEU A 222 9.08 -17.37 5.42
N LYS A 223 9.20 -18.70 5.37
CA LYS A 223 8.78 -19.58 6.47
C LYS A 223 9.60 -19.33 7.73
N ALA A 224 10.92 -19.25 7.63
CA ALA A 224 11.79 -19.02 8.77
C ALA A 224 11.51 -17.67 9.45
N LEU A 225 11.23 -16.63 8.67
CA LEU A 225 10.86 -15.31 9.19
C LEU A 225 9.49 -15.36 9.88
N HIS A 226 8.50 -16.02 9.26
CA HIS A 226 7.17 -16.21 9.85
C HIS A 226 7.23 -16.97 11.18
N ASP A 227 7.95 -18.10 11.22
CA ASP A 227 8.09 -18.93 12.42
C ASP A 227 8.74 -18.15 13.59
N ARG A 228 9.63 -17.19 13.27
CA ARG A 228 10.30 -16.35 14.27
C ARG A 228 9.43 -15.18 14.75
N THR A 229 8.62 -14.59 13.87
CA THR A 229 7.91 -13.33 14.17
C THR A 229 6.42 -13.50 14.40
N GLY A 230 5.80 -14.57 13.89
CA GLY A 230 4.35 -14.77 13.90
C GLY A 230 3.58 -13.87 12.92
N GLN A 231 4.27 -12.97 12.19
CA GLN A 231 3.66 -12.03 11.25
C GLN A 231 3.07 -12.74 10.02
N THR A 232 2.03 -12.18 9.43
CA THR A 232 1.65 -12.54 8.06
C THR A 232 2.64 -11.89 7.09
N LEU A 233 3.32 -12.71 6.30
CA LEU A 233 4.33 -12.27 5.34
C LEU A 233 3.86 -12.55 3.93
N ILE A 234 3.96 -11.59 3.03
CA ILE A 234 3.47 -11.68 1.66
C ILE A 234 4.57 -11.17 0.73
N VAL A 235 4.92 -11.97 -0.28
CA VAL A 235 5.88 -11.58 -1.30
C VAL A 235 5.22 -11.64 -2.67
N THR A 236 5.13 -10.49 -3.34
CA THR A 236 4.67 -10.39 -4.72
C THR A 236 5.80 -10.78 -5.68
N LEU A 237 5.49 -11.57 -6.71
CA LEU A 237 6.43 -12.21 -7.63
C LEU A 237 6.20 -11.73 -9.08
N GLY A 238 5.72 -10.51 -9.26
CA GLY A 238 5.38 -9.97 -10.58
C GLY A 238 4.40 -10.86 -11.34
N ALA A 239 4.78 -11.32 -12.51
CA ALA A 239 3.95 -12.19 -13.35
C ALA A 239 3.69 -13.58 -12.73
N ASP A 240 4.54 -14.04 -11.82
CA ASP A 240 4.42 -15.32 -11.13
C ASP A 240 3.41 -15.30 -9.97
N GLY A 241 2.80 -14.13 -9.71
CA GLY A 241 1.75 -13.96 -8.72
C GLY A 241 2.25 -13.60 -7.34
N VAL A 242 1.90 -14.36 -6.30
CA VAL A 242 2.19 -14.05 -4.90
C VAL A 242 2.35 -15.33 -4.07
N ILE A 243 3.27 -15.29 -3.12
CA ILE A 243 3.43 -16.29 -2.05
C ILE A 243 3.25 -15.60 -0.69
N ALA A 244 2.59 -16.27 0.24
CA ALA A 244 2.39 -15.75 1.58
C ALA A 244 2.50 -16.85 2.65
N MET A 245 2.90 -16.43 3.85
CA MET A 245 2.87 -17.22 5.08
C MET A 245 1.91 -16.59 6.08
N ARG A 246 0.97 -17.38 6.59
CA ARG A 246 0.03 -16.96 7.64
C ARG A 246 -0.37 -18.17 8.49
N ASN A 247 -0.34 -18.04 9.82
CA ASN A 247 -0.73 -19.09 10.77
C ASN A 247 -0.06 -20.45 10.46
N GLY A 248 1.22 -20.45 10.14
CA GLY A 248 2.01 -21.64 9.81
C GLY A 248 1.69 -22.31 8.46
N LYS A 249 0.86 -21.67 7.60
CA LYS A 249 0.49 -22.19 6.28
C LYS A 249 1.04 -21.33 5.17
N VAL A 250 1.45 -21.98 4.08
CA VAL A 250 1.82 -21.31 2.81
C VAL A 250 0.57 -21.14 1.96
N PHE A 251 0.40 -19.94 1.42
CA PHE A 251 -0.64 -19.60 0.45
C PHE A 251 0.01 -19.12 -0.83
N ARG A 252 -0.63 -19.38 -1.97
CA ARG A 252 -0.21 -18.87 -3.27
C ARG A 252 -1.43 -18.42 -4.06
N ALA A 253 -1.27 -17.36 -4.82
CA ALA A 253 -2.29 -16.94 -5.77
C ALA A 253 -1.60 -16.42 -7.04
N SER A 254 -2.18 -16.70 -8.19
CA SER A 254 -1.74 -16.16 -9.48
C SER A 254 -2.69 -15.05 -9.90
N GLY A 255 -2.14 -14.01 -10.51
CA GLY A 255 -2.93 -13.00 -11.21
C GLY A 255 -3.48 -13.52 -12.54
N LEU A 256 -3.80 -12.60 -13.42
CA LEU A 256 -4.20 -12.88 -14.79
C LEU A 256 -2.96 -12.94 -15.68
N LYS A 257 -3.02 -13.77 -16.73
CA LYS A 257 -2.04 -13.69 -17.81
C LYS A 257 -2.41 -12.52 -18.72
N ILE A 258 -1.59 -11.50 -18.72
CA ILE A 258 -1.80 -10.26 -19.48
C ILE A 258 -0.53 -9.86 -20.23
N GLU A 259 -0.67 -9.02 -21.22
CA GLU A 259 0.44 -8.26 -21.80
C GLU A 259 0.44 -6.89 -21.10
N PRO A 260 1.49 -6.57 -20.32
CA PRO A 260 1.49 -5.34 -19.55
C PRO A 260 1.70 -4.12 -20.45
N VAL A 261 0.89 -3.09 -20.23
CA VAL A 261 1.07 -1.74 -20.79
C VAL A 261 1.96 -0.91 -19.89
N ASP A 262 1.69 -0.97 -18.56
CA ASP A 262 2.44 -0.26 -17.53
C ASP A 262 2.34 -1.02 -16.21
N THR A 263 3.43 -1.18 -15.49
CA THR A 263 3.45 -1.90 -14.20
C THR A 263 3.43 -0.98 -12.97
N VAL A 264 3.44 0.33 -13.20
CA VAL A 264 3.42 1.33 -12.11
C VAL A 264 2.11 1.22 -11.33
N GLY A 265 2.21 1.18 -9.99
CA GLY A 265 1.04 1.09 -9.11
C GLY A 265 0.38 -0.30 -8.98
N ALA A 266 0.89 -1.33 -9.68
CA ALA A 266 0.35 -2.70 -9.56
C ALA A 266 0.47 -3.25 -8.13
N GLY A 267 1.62 -3.04 -7.49
CA GLY A 267 1.86 -3.40 -6.09
C GLY A 267 0.97 -2.63 -5.12
N ASP A 268 0.75 -1.33 -5.36
CA ASP A 268 -0.16 -0.51 -4.55
C ASP A 268 -1.62 -0.98 -4.72
N THR A 269 -2.01 -1.32 -5.96
CA THR A 269 -3.32 -1.91 -6.26
C THR A 269 -3.51 -3.22 -5.50
N PHE A 270 -2.51 -4.10 -5.53
CA PHE A 270 -2.52 -5.34 -4.75
C PHE A 270 -2.72 -5.07 -3.26
N CYS A 271 -1.94 -4.16 -2.67
CA CYS A 271 -2.02 -3.83 -1.24
C CYS A 271 -3.41 -3.31 -0.84
N GLY A 272 -3.97 -2.36 -1.60
CA GLY A 272 -5.28 -1.79 -1.33
C GLY A 272 -6.42 -2.82 -1.46
N TYR A 273 -6.39 -3.64 -2.51
CA TYR A 273 -7.38 -4.71 -2.70
C TYR A 273 -7.30 -5.81 -1.64
N LEU A 274 -6.08 -6.16 -1.20
CA LEU A 274 -5.88 -7.11 -0.11
C LEU A 274 -6.48 -6.58 1.20
N ALA A 275 -6.12 -5.35 1.58
CA ALA A 275 -6.62 -4.73 2.80
C ALA A 275 -8.16 -4.63 2.78
N ALA A 276 -8.74 -4.17 1.67
CA ALA A 276 -10.19 -4.08 1.51
C ALA A 276 -10.89 -5.43 1.60
N SER A 277 -10.30 -6.48 1.01
CA SER A 277 -10.87 -7.84 1.08
C SER A 277 -10.82 -8.42 2.50
N LEU A 278 -9.76 -8.13 3.25
CA LEU A 278 -9.64 -8.54 4.66
C LEU A 278 -10.62 -7.76 5.55
N ASP A 279 -10.78 -6.45 5.31
CA ASP A 279 -11.74 -5.58 5.98
C ASP A 279 -13.19 -6.06 5.80
N GLN A 280 -13.51 -6.55 4.60
CA GLN A 280 -14.80 -7.15 4.24
C GLN A 280 -15.00 -8.58 4.79
N GLY A 281 -14.05 -9.11 5.58
CA GLY A 281 -14.14 -10.45 6.17
C GLY A 281 -13.92 -11.60 5.19
N MET A 282 -13.34 -11.33 4.01
CA MET A 282 -13.02 -12.38 3.05
C MET A 282 -11.93 -13.31 3.61
N ASP A 283 -12.03 -14.61 3.33
CA ASP A 283 -10.97 -15.54 3.69
C ASP A 283 -9.64 -15.15 2.99
N PHE A 284 -8.52 -15.47 3.64
CA PHE A 284 -7.22 -14.98 3.22
C PHE A 284 -6.80 -15.45 1.82
N GLU A 285 -7.15 -16.66 1.44
CA GLU A 285 -6.80 -17.21 0.12
C GLU A 285 -7.54 -16.48 -1.00
N ARG A 286 -8.83 -16.23 -0.81
CA ARG A 286 -9.65 -15.46 -1.75
C ARG A 286 -9.21 -13.99 -1.80
N ALA A 287 -8.87 -13.41 -0.64
CA ALA A 287 -8.33 -12.04 -0.57
C ALA A 287 -7.02 -11.90 -1.36
N LEU A 288 -6.10 -12.86 -1.22
CA LEU A 288 -4.85 -12.91 -2.02
C LEU A 288 -5.14 -13.02 -3.52
N LYS A 289 -6.08 -13.90 -3.91
CA LYS A 289 -6.44 -14.07 -5.31
C LYS A 289 -7.04 -12.80 -5.90
N ARG A 290 -7.98 -12.16 -5.18
CA ARG A 290 -8.61 -10.90 -5.60
C ARG A 290 -7.57 -9.78 -5.76
N ALA A 291 -6.65 -9.67 -4.82
CA ALA A 291 -5.57 -8.69 -4.89
C ALA A 291 -4.62 -8.95 -6.07
N ALA A 292 -4.25 -10.21 -6.33
CA ALA A 292 -3.39 -10.57 -7.46
C ALA A 292 -4.07 -10.28 -8.81
N VAL A 293 -5.37 -10.56 -8.95
CA VAL A 293 -6.16 -10.22 -10.15
C VAL A 293 -6.22 -8.70 -10.33
N ALA A 294 -6.49 -7.95 -9.25
CA ALA A 294 -6.53 -6.49 -9.31
C ALA A 294 -5.19 -5.88 -9.75
N GLY A 295 -4.07 -6.36 -9.19
CA GLY A 295 -2.74 -5.94 -9.61
C GLY A 295 -2.45 -6.22 -11.08
N SER A 296 -2.89 -7.38 -11.59
CA SER A 296 -2.75 -7.71 -13.01
C SER A 296 -3.58 -6.79 -13.91
N LEU A 297 -4.84 -6.51 -13.54
CA LEU A 297 -5.69 -5.59 -14.30
C LEU A 297 -5.13 -4.17 -14.32
N ALA A 298 -4.53 -3.70 -13.23
CA ALA A 298 -3.85 -2.40 -13.20
C ALA A 298 -2.75 -2.33 -14.26
N CYS A 299 -2.00 -3.40 -14.49
CA CYS A 299 -0.94 -3.43 -15.51
C CYS A 299 -1.46 -3.31 -16.96
N THR A 300 -2.76 -3.40 -17.22
CA THR A 300 -3.33 -3.29 -18.58
C THR A 300 -3.58 -1.85 -19.04
N ARG A 301 -3.32 -0.86 -18.18
CA ARG A 301 -3.55 0.57 -18.42
C ARG A 301 -2.36 1.38 -17.97
N ALA A 302 -2.15 2.55 -18.58
CA ALA A 302 -1.06 3.45 -18.22
C ALA A 302 -1.35 4.22 -16.92
N GLY A 303 -0.29 4.52 -16.16
CA GLY A 303 -0.28 5.32 -14.94
C GLY A 303 -0.70 4.57 -13.68
N ALA A 304 -0.33 5.09 -12.50
CA ALA A 304 -0.61 4.45 -11.22
C ALA A 304 -2.10 4.52 -10.85
N GLN A 305 -2.60 5.69 -10.46
CA GLN A 305 -3.99 5.85 -10.00
C GLN A 305 -5.05 5.64 -11.10
N PRO A 306 -4.85 6.12 -12.33
CA PRO A 306 -5.83 5.89 -13.41
C PRO A 306 -6.05 4.42 -13.73
N SER A 307 -5.01 3.59 -13.61
CA SER A 307 -5.04 2.16 -13.97
C SER A 307 -5.76 1.28 -12.95
N ILE A 308 -5.90 1.72 -11.70
CA ILE A 308 -6.53 0.94 -10.63
C ILE A 308 -7.95 0.53 -11.05
N PRO A 309 -8.28 -0.78 -11.12
CA PRO A 309 -9.60 -1.24 -11.53
C PRO A 309 -10.68 -0.93 -10.48
N LEU A 310 -11.94 -0.98 -10.88
CA LEU A 310 -13.10 -0.99 -9.97
C LEU A 310 -13.38 -2.42 -9.49
N ALA A 311 -14.02 -2.56 -8.33
CA ALA A 311 -14.39 -3.87 -7.76
C ALA A 311 -15.11 -4.76 -8.78
N ALA A 312 -16.09 -4.23 -9.52
CA ALA A 312 -16.84 -4.99 -10.50
C ALA A 312 -15.98 -5.56 -11.65
N GLU A 313 -14.90 -4.86 -12.05
CA GLU A 313 -13.97 -5.35 -13.06
C GLU A 313 -13.15 -6.53 -12.53
N VAL A 314 -12.70 -6.44 -11.28
CA VAL A 314 -11.92 -7.50 -10.61
C VAL A 314 -12.79 -8.72 -10.34
N ASP A 315 -14.00 -8.51 -9.81
CA ASP A 315 -14.93 -9.59 -9.46
C ASP A 315 -15.44 -10.34 -10.71
N ALA A 316 -15.51 -9.67 -11.87
CA ALA A 316 -15.82 -10.30 -13.15
C ALA A 316 -14.66 -11.12 -13.75
N ALA A 317 -13.43 -10.90 -13.27
CA ALA A 317 -12.23 -11.56 -13.75
C ALA A 317 -11.72 -12.68 -12.80
N LEU A 318 -12.40 -12.91 -11.67
CA LEU A 318 -12.11 -13.98 -10.71
C LEU A 318 -12.68 -15.33 -11.17
#